data_e7955fedd73ebef858dcfe1a40bd9489
#
_entry.id   e7955fedd73ebef858dcfe1a40bd9489
#
_cell.length_a   1.000
_cell.length_b   1.000
_cell.length_c   1.000
_cell.angle_alpha   90.00
_cell.angle_beta   90.00
_cell.angle_gamma   90.00
#
_symmetry.space_group_name_H-M   'P 1'
#
loop_
_entity.id
_entity.type
_entity.pdbx_description
1 polymer ?
#
loop_
_entity_poly.entity_id
_entity_poly.type
_entity_poly.pdbx_seq_one_letter_code
_entity_poly.pdbx_strand_id
1 'polypeptide(L)'
;MTGIMLYFQWNGFSSDAEEAVVPVKQTVRMFHDKNMIKIEQTIDGLKKQKYTIDLPKQADNIVCEAGSNQKCEIDNGILKNHKSVVTISYEFPAPKDQKSILYDGFVVEIKGIEVKSTRLEISDSLKREGSWVSPGRLVGSKRMDYIDYYVYELNEVSPILYWQKEVLDYIEVNDNLIVYKNNNVEIDITQLDFEEINSTKDYVIFSNAHTEFQTDSLHLFHVQTPINTIQEKIVLANIDMKFNLDNNLQWLREIVLAIILERPVGTDKAKGMYKELTEKISDNELNHFVEKIKNDNRIITSPKEMDELLSTVLQAQVLFFEMNQHENTLIPLMYKDSRELMIDSDIHKDIRVIFDDEKIYIEFIPFLQAIEYEVSIKENREIAAEKGVIQYYFYPEEKRFMLNNQRYQMTHNPIRLFNKYPYIELNVIDKLFNVTVVQTEKEIVIK
;
A
#
# COMPACT_ATOMS: atom_id res chain seq x y z
N MET A 1 48.71 10.56 -11.74
CA MET A 1 47.71 10.08 -12.71
C MET A 1 46.41 9.61 -12.06
N THR A 2 46.41 9.04 -10.84
CA THR A 2 45.23 8.54 -10.10
C THR A 2 44.22 9.62 -9.69
N GLY A 3 44.66 10.88 -9.37
CA GLY A 3 43.74 11.94 -8.95
C GLY A 3 42.81 12.47 -10.06
N ILE A 4 43.28 12.45 -11.32
CA ILE A 4 42.48 12.91 -12.46
C ILE A 4 41.39 11.86 -12.80
N MET A 5 41.70 10.57 -12.63
CA MET A 5 40.74 9.49 -12.85
C MET A 5 39.65 9.47 -11.81
N LEU A 6 39.95 9.74 -10.55
CA LEU A 6 38.98 9.89 -9.46
C LEU A 6 38.10 11.14 -9.64
N TYR A 7 38.65 12.23 -10.15
CA TYR A 7 37.89 13.45 -10.47
C TYR A 7 36.88 13.21 -11.60
N PHE A 8 37.27 12.48 -12.66
CA PHE A 8 36.33 12.11 -13.73
C PHE A 8 35.32 11.06 -13.31
N GLN A 9 35.67 10.10 -12.45
CA GLN A 9 34.71 9.20 -11.83
C GLN A 9 33.73 9.91 -10.89
N TRP A 10 34.22 10.86 -10.08
CA TRP A 10 33.37 11.67 -9.21
C TRP A 10 32.42 12.56 -10.01
N ASN A 11 32.88 13.22 -11.07
CA ASN A 11 32.01 13.98 -11.97
C ASN A 11 31.04 13.09 -12.77
N GLY A 12 31.40 11.86 -13.11
CA GLY A 12 30.49 10.88 -13.71
C GLY A 12 29.41 10.38 -12.75
N PHE A 13 29.73 10.22 -11.46
CA PHE A 13 28.77 9.87 -10.42
C PHE A 13 27.91 11.05 -9.94
N SER A 14 28.43 12.27 -9.98
CA SER A 14 27.65 13.46 -9.62
C SER A 14 26.81 14.03 -10.75
N SER A 15 26.86 13.43 -11.96
CA SER A 15 25.98 13.79 -13.08
C SER A 15 24.66 13.01 -13.07
N ASP A 16 24.44 12.03 -12.18
CA ASP A 16 23.14 11.58 -11.72
C ASP A 16 22.59 12.54 -10.63
N ALA A 17 22.77 13.86 -10.84
CA ALA A 17 21.96 14.83 -10.14
C ALA A 17 20.50 14.49 -10.51
N GLU A 18 19.68 14.11 -9.55
CA GLU A 18 18.23 14.09 -9.68
C GLU A 18 17.85 15.34 -10.47
N GLU A 19 17.36 15.17 -11.71
CA GLU A 19 16.90 16.28 -12.52
C GLU A 19 15.89 17.03 -11.68
N ALA A 20 16.24 18.24 -11.23
CA ALA A 20 15.40 19.00 -10.32
C ALA A 20 14.03 19.18 -10.99
N VAL A 21 13.04 18.47 -10.44
CA VAL A 21 11.68 18.43 -10.96
C VAL A 21 11.15 19.84 -11.11
N VAL A 22 10.65 20.18 -12.28
CA VAL A 22 10.20 21.53 -12.60
C VAL A 22 8.75 21.69 -12.19
N PRO A 23 8.42 22.54 -11.19
CA PRO A 23 7.03 22.78 -10.81
C PRO A 23 6.32 23.61 -11.87
N VAL A 24 5.20 23.13 -12.37
CA VAL A 24 4.39 23.78 -13.39
C VAL A 24 2.92 23.87 -12.98
N LYS A 25 2.19 24.76 -13.65
CA LYS A 25 0.73 24.82 -13.64
C LYS A 25 0.21 24.44 -15.01
N GLN A 26 -0.91 23.72 -15.06
CA GLN A 26 -1.53 23.44 -16.32
C GLN A 26 -3.00 23.86 -16.35
N THR A 27 -3.47 24.25 -17.55
CA THR A 27 -4.87 24.48 -17.86
C THR A 27 -5.24 23.57 -19.03
N VAL A 28 -6.25 22.76 -18.84
CA VAL A 28 -6.81 21.89 -19.88
C VAL A 28 -8.18 22.39 -20.24
N ARG A 29 -8.37 22.82 -21.49
CA ARG A 29 -9.67 23.22 -22.06
C ARG A 29 -10.18 22.12 -22.97
N MET A 30 -11.35 21.64 -22.68
CA MET A 30 -12.04 20.64 -23.48
C MET A 30 -13.27 21.26 -24.14
N PHE A 31 -13.34 21.15 -25.46
CA PHE A 31 -14.47 21.59 -26.26
C PHE A 31 -15.11 20.37 -26.89
N HIS A 32 -16.34 20.07 -26.48
CA HIS A 32 -17.13 19.00 -27.07
C HIS A 32 -18.12 19.59 -28.11
N ASP A 33 -17.83 19.41 -29.38
CA ASP A 33 -18.65 19.93 -30.50
C ASP A 33 -18.86 18.82 -31.53
N LYS A 34 -20.15 18.65 -31.96
CA LYS A 34 -20.58 17.67 -32.96
C LYS A 34 -20.04 16.26 -32.72
N ASN A 35 -19.02 15.88 -33.47
CA ASN A 35 -18.46 14.52 -33.44
C ASN A 35 -17.01 14.51 -32.93
N MET A 36 -16.50 15.63 -32.48
CA MET A 36 -15.10 15.81 -32.08
C MET A 36 -14.99 16.41 -30.71
N ILE A 37 -13.94 15.98 -30.01
CA ILE A 37 -13.46 16.62 -28.79
C ILE A 37 -12.15 17.31 -29.15
N LYS A 38 -12.08 18.60 -28.85
CA LYS A 38 -10.87 19.39 -28.99
C LYS A 38 -10.29 19.66 -27.62
N ILE A 39 -9.01 19.42 -27.46
CA ILE A 39 -8.26 19.72 -26.24
C ILE A 39 -7.26 20.82 -26.53
N GLU A 40 -7.19 21.76 -25.63
CA GLU A 40 -6.15 22.79 -25.56
C GLU A 40 -5.50 22.70 -24.18
N GLN A 41 -4.30 22.17 -24.14
CA GLN A 41 -3.53 22.01 -22.90
C GLN A 41 -2.43 23.06 -22.85
N THR A 42 -2.52 23.98 -21.91
CA THR A 42 -1.52 25.01 -21.65
C THR A 42 -0.72 24.68 -20.40
N ILE A 43 0.60 24.64 -20.51
CA ILE A 43 1.52 24.34 -19.42
C ILE A 43 2.39 25.59 -19.21
N ASP A 44 2.37 26.11 -17.97
CA ASP A 44 3.10 27.32 -17.57
C ASP A 44 4.15 26.99 -16.51
N GLY A 45 5.35 27.52 -16.67
CA GLY A 45 6.49 27.30 -15.79
C GLY A 45 7.57 26.38 -16.35
N LEU A 46 7.46 25.97 -17.62
CA LEU A 46 8.48 25.12 -18.25
C LEU A 46 9.83 25.84 -18.38
N LYS A 47 10.93 25.11 -18.20
CA LYS A 47 12.26 25.57 -18.53
C LYS A 47 12.53 25.46 -20.02
N LYS A 48 13.53 26.21 -20.52
CA LYS A 48 13.97 26.15 -21.92
C LYS A 48 14.86 24.94 -22.14
N GLN A 49 14.24 23.81 -22.46
CA GLN A 49 14.93 22.53 -22.69
C GLN A 49 14.08 21.60 -23.53
N LYS A 50 14.61 20.42 -23.83
CA LYS A 50 13.85 19.35 -24.46
C LYS A 50 13.14 18.53 -23.39
N TYR A 51 11.92 18.13 -23.67
CA TYR A 51 11.12 17.27 -22.79
C TYR A 51 10.66 16.02 -23.55
N THR A 52 10.72 14.88 -22.93
CA THR A 52 10.02 13.68 -23.41
C THR A 52 8.54 13.83 -23.09
N ILE A 53 7.67 13.62 -24.07
CA ILE A 53 6.23 13.71 -23.91
C ILE A 53 5.56 12.41 -24.36
N ASP A 54 4.50 12.05 -23.65
CA ASP A 54 3.61 10.96 -24.04
C ASP A 54 2.29 11.60 -24.54
N LEU A 55 1.98 11.38 -25.81
CA LEU A 55 0.76 11.90 -26.45
C LEU A 55 -0.39 10.92 -26.26
N PRO A 56 -1.64 11.39 -26.06
CA PRO A 56 -2.81 10.51 -26.05
C PRO A 56 -2.89 9.68 -27.35
N LYS A 57 -3.13 8.37 -27.21
CA LYS A 57 -3.12 7.42 -28.35
C LYS A 57 -4.09 7.78 -29.48
N GLN A 58 -5.16 8.48 -29.16
CA GLN A 58 -6.23 8.87 -30.08
C GLN A 58 -6.11 10.32 -30.55
N ALA A 59 -5.04 11.05 -30.14
CA ALA A 59 -4.86 12.45 -30.54
C ALA A 59 -4.50 12.56 -32.02
N ASP A 60 -5.22 13.43 -32.73
CA ASP A 60 -5.00 13.78 -34.10
C ASP A 60 -4.86 15.30 -34.26
N ASN A 61 -4.33 15.77 -35.40
CA ASN A 61 -4.16 17.18 -35.70
C ASN A 61 -3.40 17.97 -34.62
N ILE A 62 -2.30 17.41 -34.14
CA ILE A 62 -1.52 17.98 -33.03
C ILE A 62 -0.83 19.29 -33.48
N VAL A 63 -1.11 20.36 -32.76
CA VAL A 63 -0.50 21.68 -32.96
C VAL A 63 0.19 22.09 -31.64
N CYS A 64 1.41 22.63 -31.77
CA CYS A 64 2.16 23.11 -30.62
C CYS A 64 2.49 24.60 -30.82
N GLU A 65 2.22 25.40 -29.76
CA GLU A 65 2.49 26.83 -29.73
C GLU A 65 3.26 27.19 -28.45
N ALA A 66 4.28 28.04 -28.53
CA ALA A 66 5.09 28.49 -27.43
C ALA A 66 5.01 30.02 -27.28
N GLY A 67 4.62 30.48 -26.10
CA GLY A 67 4.43 31.91 -25.82
C GLY A 67 3.34 32.53 -26.67
N SER A 68 3.56 33.72 -27.20
CA SER A 68 2.57 34.42 -28.06
C SER A 68 2.64 33.90 -29.51
N ASN A 69 2.00 32.80 -29.81
CA ASN A 69 1.76 32.22 -31.13
C ASN A 69 3.02 31.83 -31.94
N GLN A 70 4.11 31.49 -31.29
CA GLN A 70 5.27 30.90 -31.97
C GLN A 70 5.10 29.38 -32.02
N LYS A 71 5.18 28.79 -33.21
CA LYS A 71 5.14 27.33 -33.35
C LYS A 71 6.30 26.68 -32.58
N CYS A 72 6.02 25.71 -31.76
CA CYS A 72 6.99 24.80 -31.20
C CYS A 72 7.04 23.49 -32.01
N GLU A 73 8.06 22.71 -31.79
CA GLU A 73 8.30 21.47 -32.52
C GLU A 73 8.12 20.28 -31.59
N ILE A 74 7.24 19.35 -31.99
CA ILE A 74 7.12 18.02 -31.39
C ILE A 74 7.60 17.03 -32.44
N ASP A 75 8.66 16.29 -32.13
CA ASP A 75 9.25 15.32 -33.01
C ASP A 75 9.58 14.03 -32.24
N ASN A 76 9.02 12.89 -32.66
CA ASN A 76 9.23 11.57 -32.06
C ASN A 76 9.05 11.54 -30.54
N GLY A 77 8.00 12.19 -30.01
CA GLY A 77 7.74 12.27 -28.57
C GLY A 77 8.68 13.21 -27.81
N ILE A 78 9.39 14.10 -28.53
CA ILE A 78 10.24 15.12 -27.92
C ILE A 78 9.68 16.51 -28.22
N LEU A 79 9.33 17.23 -27.17
CA LEU A 79 8.96 18.65 -27.23
C LEU A 79 10.22 19.51 -27.13
N LYS A 80 10.53 20.28 -28.18
CA LYS A 80 11.61 21.28 -28.15
C LYS A 80 11.04 22.62 -27.67
N ASN A 81 11.31 22.93 -26.40
CA ASN A 81 10.74 24.11 -25.77
C ASN A 81 11.77 25.25 -25.60
N HIS A 82 11.38 26.45 -25.99
CA HIS A 82 12.17 27.68 -25.87
C HIS A 82 11.49 28.76 -25.02
N LYS A 83 10.33 28.49 -24.44
CA LYS A 83 9.52 29.45 -23.66
C LYS A 83 9.03 28.82 -22.37
N SER A 84 8.58 29.63 -21.42
CA SER A 84 8.00 29.16 -20.16
C SER A 84 6.56 28.64 -20.31
N VAL A 85 5.85 29.09 -21.35
CA VAL A 85 4.47 28.67 -21.62
C VAL A 85 4.41 27.93 -22.93
N VAL A 86 3.79 26.75 -22.92
CA VAL A 86 3.53 25.94 -24.12
C VAL A 86 2.07 25.55 -24.12
N THR A 87 1.42 25.69 -25.30
CA THR A 87 0.07 25.20 -25.53
C THR A 87 0.12 24.08 -26.58
N ILE A 88 -0.43 22.92 -26.25
CA ILE A 88 -0.56 21.77 -27.15
C ILE A 88 -2.06 21.58 -27.42
N SER A 89 -2.45 21.65 -28.66
CA SER A 89 -3.85 21.48 -29.11
C SER A 89 -3.96 20.25 -30.00
N TYR A 90 -4.98 19.46 -29.82
CA TYR A 90 -5.27 18.26 -30.59
C TYR A 90 -6.76 17.95 -30.55
N GLU A 91 -7.18 17.01 -31.35
CA GLU A 91 -8.57 16.59 -31.39
C GLU A 91 -8.67 15.06 -31.49
N PHE A 92 -9.81 14.51 -31.06
CA PHE A 92 -10.16 13.11 -31.24
C PHE A 92 -11.66 12.93 -31.40
N PRO A 93 -12.11 11.80 -31.99
CA PRO A 93 -13.54 11.57 -32.22
C PRO A 93 -14.32 11.48 -30.91
N ALA A 94 -15.44 12.16 -30.81
CA ALA A 94 -16.36 12.00 -29.69
C ALA A 94 -17.13 10.68 -29.84
N PRO A 95 -17.26 9.88 -28.75
CA PRO A 95 -18.07 8.66 -28.78
C PRO A 95 -19.53 8.97 -29.08
N LYS A 96 -20.14 8.20 -30.01
CA LYS A 96 -21.53 8.34 -30.39
C LYS A 96 -22.43 7.43 -29.55
N ASP A 97 -23.64 7.90 -29.27
CA ASP A 97 -24.74 7.10 -28.67
C ASP A 97 -24.41 6.37 -27.36
N GLN A 98 -23.44 6.84 -26.57
CA GLN A 98 -23.12 6.29 -25.27
C GLN A 98 -23.93 6.97 -24.15
N LYS A 99 -24.35 6.16 -23.17
CA LYS A 99 -25.04 6.66 -21.96
C LYS A 99 -24.08 7.24 -20.95
N SER A 100 -22.81 6.81 -20.99
CA SER A 100 -21.71 7.31 -20.17
C SER A 100 -20.39 7.20 -20.92
N ILE A 101 -19.43 8.03 -20.55
CA ILE A 101 -18.10 8.10 -21.17
C ILE A 101 -17.09 8.33 -20.05
N LEU A 102 -16.00 7.57 -20.07
CA LEU A 102 -14.85 7.77 -19.22
C LEU A 102 -13.65 8.16 -20.10
N TYR A 103 -13.03 9.27 -19.80
CA TYR A 103 -11.79 9.72 -20.41
C TYR A 103 -10.67 9.61 -19.39
N ASP A 104 -9.74 8.71 -19.68
CA ASP A 104 -8.50 8.50 -18.95
C ASP A 104 -7.34 8.65 -19.94
N GLY A 105 -6.24 9.28 -19.52
CA GLY A 105 -5.09 9.50 -20.40
C GLY A 105 -5.38 10.36 -21.64
N PHE A 106 -6.27 11.34 -21.51
CA PHE A 106 -6.66 12.24 -22.62
C PHE A 106 -5.81 13.53 -22.67
N VAL A 107 -4.87 13.72 -21.77
CA VAL A 107 -3.91 14.85 -21.77
C VAL A 107 -2.52 14.40 -22.13
N VAL A 108 -1.69 15.33 -22.59
CA VAL A 108 -0.26 15.10 -22.86
C VAL A 108 0.48 15.05 -21.54
N GLU A 109 1.25 13.99 -21.33
CA GLU A 109 2.13 13.86 -20.17
C GLU A 109 3.55 14.30 -20.54
N ILE A 110 4.18 15.11 -19.68
CA ILE A 110 5.55 15.57 -19.86
C ILE A 110 6.43 14.99 -18.75
N LYS A 111 7.48 14.26 -19.12
CA LYS A 111 8.43 13.69 -18.16
C LYS A 111 9.33 14.75 -17.54
N GLY A 112 9.66 14.59 -16.24
CA GLY A 112 10.56 15.49 -15.52
C GLY A 112 9.93 16.81 -15.08
N ILE A 113 8.61 16.92 -15.06
CA ILE A 113 7.87 18.04 -14.46
C ILE A 113 7.01 17.57 -13.30
N GLU A 114 6.72 18.49 -12.38
CA GLU A 114 5.75 18.30 -11.30
C GLU A 114 4.58 19.28 -11.50
N VAL A 115 3.41 18.76 -11.78
CA VAL A 115 2.20 19.59 -11.93
C VAL A 115 1.69 19.95 -10.53
N LYS A 116 1.77 21.22 -10.16
CA LYS A 116 1.28 21.73 -8.86
C LYS A 116 -0.23 21.92 -8.83
N SER A 117 -0.83 22.21 -9.96
CA SER A 117 -2.28 22.35 -10.08
C SER A 117 -2.71 22.20 -11.53
N THR A 118 -3.86 21.59 -11.72
CA THR A 118 -4.55 21.48 -13.00
C THR A 118 -5.88 22.19 -12.92
N ARG A 119 -6.14 23.09 -13.87
CA ARG A 119 -7.44 23.70 -14.10
C ARG A 119 -8.08 23.05 -15.32
N LEU A 120 -9.18 22.34 -15.14
CA LEU A 120 -9.93 21.70 -16.21
C LEU A 120 -11.19 22.50 -16.51
N GLU A 121 -11.29 23.01 -17.73
CA GLU A 121 -12.42 23.79 -18.24
C GLU A 121 -13.13 22.99 -19.35
N ILE A 122 -14.41 22.70 -19.17
CA ILE A 122 -15.20 21.89 -20.09
C ILE A 122 -16.29 22.78 -20.71
N SER A 123 -16.34 22.81 -22.05
CA SER A 123 -17.37 23.45 -22.84
C SER A 123 -18.10 22.39 -23.65
N ASP A 124 -19.36 22.11 -23.33
CA ASP A 124 -20.13 21.02 -23.93
C ASP A 124 -21.36 21.54 -24.64
N SER A 125 -21.37 21.44 -25.99
CA SER A 125 -22.50 21.84 -26.82
C SER A 125 -23.47 20.70 -27.15
N LEU A 126 -23.13 19.45 -26.82
CA LEU A 126 -23.88 18.26 -27.22
C LEU A 126 -24.44 17.42 -26.08
N LYS A 127 -23.75 17.36 -24.95
CA LYS A 127 -24.10 16.50 -23.82
C LYS A 127 -24.88 17.25 -22.72
N ARG A 128 -25.84 18.06 -23.14
CA ARG A 128 -26.51 19.07 -22.32
C ARG A 128 -27.34 18.53 -21.14
N GLU A 129 -27.91 17.35 -21.25
CA GLU A 129 -28.77 16.80 -20.18
C GLU A 129 -28.03 15.93 -19.19
N GLY A 130 -26.71 15.78 -19.36
CA GLY A 130 -25.86 14.96 -18.52
C GLY A 130 -25.09 15.71 -17.44
N SER A 131 -24.21 14.98 -16.76
CA SER A 131 -23.28 15.53 -15.79
C SER A 131 -21.85 15.13 -16.14
N TRP A 132 -20.96 16.12 -16.11
CA TRP A 132 -19.52 15.90 -16.13
C TRP A 132 -18.99 15.86 -14.72
N VAL A 133 -18.11 14.92 -14.41
CA VAL A 133 -17.45 14.76 -13.11
C VAL A 133 -15.97 14.52 -13.32
N SER A 134 -15.14 15.18 -12.52
CA SER A 134 -13.70 14.98 -12.44
C SER A 134 -13.28 14.97 -10.97
N PRO A 135 -12.26 14.17 -10.56
CA PRO A 135 -11.76 14.17 -9.18
C PRO A 135 -11.05 15.48 -8.87
N GLY A 136 -11.80 16.44 -8.35
CA GLY A 136 -11.32 17.76 -8.03
C GLY A 136 -12.43 18.69 -7.56
N ARG A 137 -12.05 19.85 -7.06
CA ARG A 137 -13.01 20.85 -6.61
C ARG A 137 -13.75 21.45 -7.79
N LEU A 138 -15.07 21.28 -7.85
CA LEU A 138 -15.91 21.99 -8.80
C LEU A 138 -15.96 23.49 -8.41
N VAL A 139 -15.25 24.33 -9.18
CA VAL A 139 -15.17 25.78 -8.95
C VAL A 139 -16.40 26.49 -9.48
N GLY A 140 -17.00 25.95 -10.53
CA GLY A 140 -18.22 26.50 -11.12
C GLY A 140 -18.80 25.64 -12.22
N SER A 141 -20.12 25.69 -12.34
CA SER A 141 -20.84 25.12 -13.46
C SER A 141 -21.92 26.09 -13.91
N LYS A 142 -22.18 26.15 -15.20
CA LYS A 142 -23.24 26.99 -15.74
C LYS A 142 -23.86 26.31 -16.96
N ARG A 143 -25.16 26.10 -16.92
CA ARG A 143 -25.95 25.64 -18.03
C ARG A 143 -26.53 26.87 -18.76
N MET A 144 -26.26 26.99 -20.06
CA MET A 144 -26.75 28.05 -20.91
C MET A 144 -27.58 27.45 -22.04
N ASP A 145 -28.21 28.28 -22.90
CA ASP A 145 -29.14 27.80 -23.92
C ASP A 145 -28.52 26.87 -24.96
N TYR A 146 -27.22 26.99 -25.24
CA TYR A 146 -26.54 26.23 -26.29
C TYR A 146 -25.26 25.51 -25.83
N ILE A 147 -24.80 25.74 -24.61
CA ILE A 147 -23.53 25.20 -24.13
C ILE A 147 -23.54 25.10 -22.61
N ASP A 148 -23.02 24.02 -22.09
CA ASP A 148 -22.79 23.83 -20.67
C ASP A 148 -21.30 24.01 -20.35
N TYR A 149 -21.02 24.67 -19.24
CA TYR A 149 -19.67 24.92 -18.77
C TYR A 149 -19.45 24.28 -17.39
N TYR A 150 -18.26 23.67 -17.25
CA TYR A 150 -17.77 23.17 -15.96
C TYR A 150 -16.33 23.57 -15.78
N VAL A 151 -15.95 23.91 -14.55
CA VAL A 151 -14.57 24.26 -14.18
C VAL A 151 -14.19 23.49 -12.93
N TYR A 152 -13.15 22.69 -13.04
CA TYR A 152 -12.57 21.95 -11.93
C TYR A 152 -11.15 22.44 -11.63
N GLU A 153 -10.77 22.41 -10.35
CA GLU A 153 -9.38 22.53 -9.88
C GLU A 153 -8.96 21.22 -9.27
N LEU A 154 -7.85 20.68 -9.78
CA LEU A 154 -7.30 19.38 -9.42
C LEU A 154 -5.83 19.55 -9.00
N ASN A 155 -5.38 18.62 -8.13
CA ASN A 155 -3.96 18.47 -7.79
C ASN A 155 -3.27 17.37 -8.62
N GLU A 156 -3.98 16.78 -9.59
CA GLU A 156 -3.51 15.66 -10.41
C GLU A 156 -2.83 16.13 -11.69
N VAL A 157 -1.82 15.35 -12.12
CA VAL A 157 -1.08 15.56 -13.37
C VAL A 157 -1.98 15.24 -14.57
N SER A 158 -2.67 14.09 -14.51
CA SER A 158 -3.51 13.58 -15.59
C SER A 158 -4.96 13.55 -15.13
N PRO A 159 -5.77 14.55 -15.49
CA PRO A 159 -7.17 14.61 -15.10
C PRO A 159 -7.94 13.43 -15.70
N ILE A 160 -8.79 12.81 -14.87
CA ILE A 160 -9.78 11.84 -15.31
C ILE A 160 -11.11 12.56 -15.43
N LEU A 161 -11.87 12.22 -16.46
CA LEU A 161 -13.14 12.88 -16.71
C LEU A 161 -14.21 11.83 -17.03
N TYR A 162 -15.27 11.86 -16.26
CA TYR A 162 -16.45 11.03 -16.47
C TYR A 162 -17.64 11.87 -16.88
N TRP A 163 -18.42 11.38 -17.83
CA TRP A 163 -19.71 11.94 -18.21
C TRP A 163 -20.79 10.85 -18.22
N GLN A 164 -21.98 11.19 -17.75
CA GLN A 164 -23.17 10.38 -18.00
C GLN A 164 -24.38 11.24 -18.36
N LYS A 165 -25.33 10.64 -19.10
CA LYS A 165 -26.54 11.33 -19.58
C LYS A 165 -27.47 11.73 -18.45
N GLU A 166 -27.49 10.97 -17.36
CA GLU A 166 -28.32 11.27 -16.20
C GLU A 166 -27.66 12.36 -15.33
N VAL A 167 -28.51 13.21 -14.75
CA VAL A 167 -28.02 14.24 -13.83
C VAL A 167 -27.57 13.58 -12.52
N LEU A 168 -26.36 13.95 -12.09
CA LEU A 168 -25.79 13.54 -10.83
C LEU A 168 -25.87 14.68 -9.82
N ASP A 169 -26.31 14.36 -8.61
CA ASP A 169 -26.22 15.25 -7.47
C ASP A 169 -24.87 15.08 -6.79
N TYR A 170 -24.33 16.18 -6.35
CA TYR A 170 -23.12 16.27 -5.55
C TYR A 170 -23.49 16.22 -4.06
N ILE A 171 -22.89 15.31 -3.33
CA ILE A 171 -23.11 15.13 -1.90
C ILE A 171 -21.73 15.02 -1.22
N GLU A 172 -21.45 15.96 -0.32
CA GLU A 172 -20.26 15.89 0.53
C GLU A 172 -20.61 15.08 1.78
N VAL A 173 -20.02 13.91 1.92
CA VAL A 173 -20.23 13.00 3.07
C VAL A 173 -19.41 13.47 4.25
N ASN A 174 -18.14 13.76 4.01
CA ASN A 174 -17.20 14.38 4.94
C ASN A 174 -16.15 15.21 4.17
N ASP A 175 -15.14 15.72 4.85
CA ASP A 175 -14.12 16.60 4.24
C ASP A 175 -13.34 15.93 3.10
N ASN A 176 -13.25 14.59 3.12
CA ASN A 176 -12.44 13.83 2.17
C ASN A 176 -13.25 12.86 1.29
N LEU A 177 -14.57 12.79 1.43
CA LEU A 177 -15.42 11.93 0.61
C LEU A 177 -16.56 12.70 -0.05
N ILE A 178 -16.57 12.66 -1.38
CA ILE A 178 -17.62 13.23 -2.20
C ILE A 178 -18.32 12.12 -2.99
N VAL A 179 -19.64 12.13 -2.95
CA VAL A 179 -20.46 11.16 -3.68
C VAL A 179 -21.28 11.84 -4.75
N TYR A 180 -21.25 11.29 -5.96
CA TYR A 180 -22.10 11.66 -7.06
C TYR A 180 -23.10 10.53 -7.34
N LYS A 181 -24.38 10.81 -7.23
CA LYS A 181 -25.44 9.83 -7.54
C LYS A 181 -26.65 10.50 -8.17
N ASN A 182 -27.41 9.74 -8.94
CA ASN A 182 -28.72 10.18 -9.40
C ASN A 182 -29.73 10.11 -8.25
N ASN A 183 -30.71 11.03 -8.23
CA ASN A 183 -31.76 11.09 -7.22
C ASN A 183 -32.58 9.80 -7.09
N ASN A 184 -32.68 9.02 -8.16
CA ASN A 184 -33.42 7.75 -8.18
C ASN A 184 -32.63 6.58 -7.58
N VAL A 185 -31.37 6.81 -7.16
CA VAL A 185 -30.51 5.78 -6.57
C VAL A 185 -30.65 5.82 -5.05
N GLU A 186 -31.33 4.80 -4.52
CA GLU A 186 -31.51 4.60 -3.07
C GLU A 186 -30.26 3.89 -2.49
N ILE A 187 -29.27 4.67 -2.08
CA ILE A 187 -28.09 4.18 -1.38
C ILE A 187 -27.94 5.00 -0.10
N ASP A 188 -27.81 4.30 1.02
CA ASP A 188 -27.48 4.93 2.29
C ASP A 188 -26.00 5.30 2.34
N ILE A 189 -25.71 6.52 1.88
CA ILE A 189 -24.34 7.06 1.80
C ILE A 189 -23.71 7.31 3.17
N THR A 190 -24.49 7.35 4.27
CA THR A 190 -23.95 7.53 5.62
C THR A 190 -23.09 6.33 6.03
N GLN A 191 -23.33 5.15 5.44
CA GLN A 191 -22.51 3.98 5.63
C GLN A 191 -21.15 4.05 4.92
N LEU A 192 -20.91 5.06 4.06
CA LEU A 192 -19.60 5.31 3.47
C LEU A 192 -18.71 6.19 4.34
N ASP A 193 -19.22 6.70 5.45
CA ASP A 193 -18.44 7.44 6.43
C ASP A 193 -17.57 6.47 7.22
N PHE A 194 -16.34 6.26 6.78
CA PHE A 194 -15.32 5.42 7.40
C PHE A 194 -14.07 6.26 7.66
N GLU A 195 -13.29 5.81 8.62
CA GLU A 195 -12.06 6.50 8.96
C GLU A 195 -11.01 6.44 7.84
N GLU A 196 -10.46 7.58 7.53
CA GLU A 196 -9.55 7.75 6.39
C GLU A 196 -8.10 7.39 6.73
N ILE A 197 -7.43 6.80 5.74
CA ILE A 197 -6.01 6.43 5.82
C ILE A 197 -5.12 7.51 5.20
N ASN A 198 -5.66 8.25 4.23
CA ASN A 198 -4.96 9.26 3.46
C ASN A 198 -5.67 10.62 3.53
N SER A 199 -4.92 11.68 3.38
CA SER A 199 -5.44 13.05 3.27
C SER A 199 -5.96 13.39 1.86
N THR A 200 -6.02 12.43 0.95
CA THR A 200 -6.54 12.61 -0.41
C THR A 200 -8.05 12.50 -0.41
N LYS A 201 -8.69 13.38 -1.17
CA LYS A 201 -10.16 13.39 -1.29
C LYS A 201 -10.61 12.32 -2.28
N ASP A 202 -11.49 11.43 -1.85
CA ASP A 202 -12.12 10.39 -2.66
C ASP A 202 -13.40 10.90 -3.34
N TYR A 203 -13.57 10.56 -4.60
CA TYR A 203 -14.73 10.88 -5.41
C TYR A 203 -15.42 9.59 -5.85
N VAL A 204 -16.60 9.33 -5.33
CA VAL A 204 -17.39 8.12 -5.63
C VAL A 204 -18.55 8.47 -6.55
N ILE A 205 -18.66 7.75 -7.66
CA ILE A 205 -19.74 7.93 -8.63
C ILE A 205 -20.56 6.66 -8.73
N PHE A 206 -21.87 6.77 -8.54
CA PHE A 206 -22.81 5.69 -8.78
C PHE A 206 -23.41 5.78 -10.17
N SER A 207 -23.22 4.76 -10.99
CA SER A 207 -23.67 4.71 -12.38
C SER A 207 -24.43 3.43 -12.71
N ASN A 208 -25.48 3.57 -13.54
CA ASN A 208 -26.18 2.42 -14.16
C ASN A 208 -25.54 2.01 -15.50
N ALA A 209 -24.66 2.83 -16.04
CA ALA A 209 -24.29 2.77 -17.43
C ALA A 209 -22.84 2.37 -17.70
N HIS A 210 -22.02 2.27 -16.67
CA HIS A 210 -20.59 1.95 -16.82
C HIS A 210 -20.18 0.77 -15.93
N THR A 211 -19.16 0.05 -16.38
CA THR A 211 -18.43 -0.94 -15.55
C THR A 211 -17.64 -0.22 -14.47
N GLU A 212 -17.34 -0.95 -13.39
CA GLU A 212 -16.52 -0.43 -12.31
C GLU A 212 -15.15 0.06 -12.82
N PHE A 213 -14.71 1.18 -12.28
CA PHE A 213 -13.42 1.78 -12.54
C PHE A 213 -12.89 2.43 -11.27
N GLN A 214 -11.60 2.32 -11.02
CA GLN A 214 -10.97 2.88 -9.82
C GLN A 214 -9.59 3.46 -10.16
N THR A 215 -9.30 4.59 -9.52
CA THR A 215 -7.98 5.20 -9.42
C THR A 215 -7.72 5.55 -7.97
N ASP A 216 -6.64 6.26 -7.71
CA ASP A 216 -6.27 6.71 -6.37
C ASP A 216 -7.32 7.65 -5.74
N SER A 217 -8.11 8.35 -6.54
CA SER A 217 -9.07 9.36 -6.05
C SER A 217 -10.47 9.24 -6.66
N LEU A 218 -10.64 8.54 -7.79
CA LEU A 218 -11.93 8.38 -8.45
C LEU A 218 -12.38 6.93 -8.46
N HIS A 219 -13.56 6.68 -7.91
CA HIS A 219 -14.17 5.36 -7.81
C HIS A 219 -15.54 5.37 -8.49
N LEU A 220 -15.67 4.61 -9.56
CA LEU A 220 -16.91 4.43 -10.29
C LEU A 220 -17.51 3.07 -9.98
N PHE A 221 -18.70 3.04 -9.39
CA PHE A 221 -19.39 1.81 -9.01
C PHE A 221 -20.74 1.70 -9.72
N HIS A 222 -21.15 0.47 -9.98
CA HIS A 222 -22.51 0.20 -10.38
C HIS A 222 -23.45 0.43 -9.19
N VAL A 223 -24.66 0.99 -9.44
CA VAL A 223 -25.65 1.31 -8.39
C VAL A 223 -26.11 0.10 -7.56
N GLN A 224 -25.92 -1.12 -8.07
CA GLN A 224 -26.26 -2.36 -7.36
C GLN A 224 -25.07 -2.93 -6.55
N THR A 225 -23.89 -2.31 -6.58
CA THR A 225 -22.75 -2.79 -5.82
C THR A 225 -23.04 -2.63 -4.32
N PRO A 226 -22.90 -3.71 -3.52
CA PRO A 226 -23.14 -3.62 -2.09
C PRO A 226 -22.26 -2.61 -1.41
N ILE A 227 -22.80 -1.84 -0.47
CA ILE A 227 -22.09 -0.76 0.20
C ILE A 227 -20.82 -1.23 0.91
N ASN A 228 -20.86 -2.41 1.54
CA ASN A 228 -19.69 -3.00 2.19
C ASN A 228 -18.55 -3.29 1.20
N THR A 229 -18.90 -3.73 -0.02
CA THR A 229 -17.91 -3.96 -1.10
C THR A 229 -17.31 -2.65 -1.57
N ILE A 230 -18.09 -1.58 -1.62
CA ILE A 230 -17.62 -0.24 -1.97
C ILE A 230 -16.62 0.25 -0.92
N GLN A 231 -16.98 0.16 0.36
CA GLN A 231 -16.07 0.50 1.47
C GLN A 231 -14.74 -0.27 1.36
N GLU A 232 -14.81 -1.59 1.20
CA GLU A 232 -13.62 -2.44 1.07
C GLU A 232 -12.72 -2.00 -0.08
N LYS A 233 -13.30 -1.68 -1.23
CA LYS A 233 -12.55 -1.27 -2.43
C LYS A 233 -11.90 0.11 -2.26
N ILE A 234 -12.60 1.08 -1.66
CA ILE A 234 -12.04 2.42 -1.44
C ILE A 234 -10.92 2.35 -0.40
N VAL A 235 -11.16 1.70 0.73
CA VAL A 235 -10.14 1.56 1.78
C VAL A 235 -8.93 0.78 1.26
N LEU A 236 -9.13 -0.25 0.43
CA LEU A 236 -8.03 -1.00 -0.17
C LEU A 236 -7.19 -0.14 -1.14
N ALA A 237 -7.83 0.70 -1.96
CA ALA A 237 -7.11 1.65 -2.81
C ALA A 237 -6.27 2.64 -1.97
N ASN A 238 -6.82 3.13 -0.87
CA ASN A 238 -6.10 3.99 0.06
C ASN A 238 -4.94 3.27 0.77
N ILE A 239 -5.09 1.98 1.10
CA ILE A 239 -4.00 1.14 1.62
C ILE A 239 -2.90 1.03 0.56
N ASP A 240 -3.24 0.75 -0.70
CA ASP A 240 -2.28 0.58 -1.79
C ASP A 240 -1.43 1.84 -2.06
N MET A 241 -1.98 3.03 -1.86
CA MET A 241 -1.22 4.28 -1.92
C MET A 241 -0.22 4.44 -0.77
N LYS A 242 -0.54 3.92 0.40
CA LYS A 242 0.28 4.05 1.61
C LYS A 242 1.29 2.91 1.78
N PHE A 243 0.96 1.73 1.28
CA PHE A 243 1.75 0.52 1.43
C PHE A 243 2.33 0.11 0.08
N ASN A 244 3.63 -0.07 -0.01
CA ASN A 244 4.28 -0.64 -1.19
C ASN A 244 4.62 -2.11 -0.91
N LEU A 245 3.60 -2.96 -0.94
CA LEU A 245 3.72 -4.38 -0.61
C LEU A 245 3.86 -5.24 -1.86
N ASP A 246 4.77 -6.21 -1.79
CA ASP A 246 4.88 -7.26 -2.80
C ASP A 246 3.59 -8.10 -2.92
N ASN A 247 3.36 -8.70 -4.08
CA ASN A 247 2.18 -9.53 -4.33
C ASN A 247 2.02 -10.72 -3.37
N ASN A 248 3.11 -11.24 -2.80
CA ASN A 248 3.10 -12.31 -1.80
C ASN A 248 2.64 -11.83 -0.41
N LEU A 249 2.50 -10.53 -0.21
CA LEU A 249 2.04 -9.89 1.03
C LEU A 249 0.59 -9.39 0.93
N GLN A 250 -0.21 -9.93 0.01
CA GLN A 250 -1.63 -9.55 -0.10
C GLN A 250 -2.39 -9.74 1.21
N TRP A 251 -2.10 -10.78 1.98
CA TRP A 251 -2.69 -11.02 3.29
C TRP A 251 -2.45 -9.86 4.28
N LEU A 252 -1.33 -9.14 4.15
CA LEU A 252 -1.01 -7.98 5.00
C LEU A 252 -1.92 -6.80 4.67
N ARG A 253 -2.23 -6.57 3.39
CA ARG A 253 -3.23 -5.58 2.97
C ARG A 253 -4.61 -5.90 3.54
N GLU A 254 -5.00 -7.17 3.49
CA GLU A 254 -6.30 -7.65 3.94
C GLU A 254 -6.46 -7.55 5.47
N ILE A 255 -5.40 -7.80 6.25
CA ILE A 255 -5.47 -7.59 7.71
C ILE A 255 -5.53 -6.10 8.06
N VAL A 256 -4.79 -5.24 7.36
CA VAL A 256 -4.90 -3.79 7.54
C VAL A 256 -6.30 -3.31 7.20
N LEU A 257 -6.87 -3.80 6.09
CA LEU A 257 -8.27 -3.54 5.71
C LEU A 257 -9.25 -3.95 6.82
N ALA A 258 -9.08 -5.15 7.41
CA ALA A 258 -9.92 -5.63 8.49
C ALA A 258 -9.82 -4.75 9.76
N ILE A 259 -8.60 -4.31 10.09
CA ILE A 259 -8.34 -3.42 11.23
C ILE A 259 -9.03 -2.07 11.02
N ILE A 260 -8.91 -1.46 9.84
CA ILE A 260 -9.48 -0.15 9.54
C ILE A 260 -11.01 -0.19 9.46
N LEU A 261 -11.57 -1.26 8.89
CA LEU A 261 -13.02 -1.44 8.80
C LEU A 261 -13.64 -2.00 10.09
N GLU A 262 -12.85 -2.26 11.12
CA GLU A 262 -13.26 -2.82 12.41
C GLU A 262 -14.12 -4.09 12.27
N ARG A 263 -13.87 -4.88 11.23
CA ARG A 263 -14.62 -6.12 10.95
C ARG A 263 -13.76 -7.16 10.23
N PRO A 264 -14.03 -8.47 10.43
CA PRO A 264 -13.27 -9.53 9.76
C PRO A 264 -13.60 -9.59 8.27
N VAL A 265 -12.66 -9.12 7.43
CA VAL A 265 -12.73 -9.15 5.96
C VAL A 265 -11.49 -9.83 5.37
N GLY A 266 -11.52 -10.13 4.08
CA GLY A 266 -10.40 -10.75 3.37
C GLY A 266 -10.34 -12.27 3.53
N THR A 267 -9.15 -12.83 3.40
CA THR A 267 -8.87 -14.27 3.52
C THR A 267 -9.10 -14.79 4.95
N ASP A 268 -9.20 -16.11 5.10
CA ASP A 268 -9.35 -16.74 6.41
C ASP A 268 -8.15 -16.43 7.33
N LYS A 269 -6.97 -16.25 6.76
CA LYS A 269 -5.77 -15.80 7.48
C LYS A 269 -5.97 -14.39 8.04
N ALA A 270 -6.37 -13.44 7.21
CA ALA A 270 -6.59 -12.05 7.63
C ALA A 270 -7.69 -11.96 8.70
N LYS A 271 -8.81 -12.69 8.52
CA LYS A 271 -9.89 -12.77 9.50
C LYS A 271 -9.44 -13.37 10.82
N GLY A 272 -8.63 -14.44 10.78
CA GLY A 272 -8.06 -15.07 11.97
C GLY A 272 -7.11 -14.14 12.72
N MET A 273 -6.24 -13.43 11.99
CA MET A 273 -5.33 -12.45 12.57
C MET A 273 -6.07 -11.26 13.20
N TYR A 274 -7.10 -10.74 12.53
CA TYR A 274 -7.94 -9.68 13.09
C TYR A 274 -8.62 -10.11 14.39
N LYS A 275 -9.18 -11.32 14.40
CA LYS A 275 -9.80 -11.90 15.59
C LYS A 275 -8.80 -12.03 16.75
N GLU A 276 -7.59 -12.54 16.48
CA GLU A 276 -6.52 -12.67 17.48
C GLU A 276 -6.17 -11.30 18.08
N LEU A 277 -6.01 -10.26 17.26
CA LEU A 277 -5.75 -8.91 17.74
C LEU A 277 -6.89 -8.40 18.64
N THR A 278 -8.14 -8.52 18.21
CA THR A 278 -9.30 -8.04 18.97
C THR A 278 -9.57 -8.82 20.27
N GLU A 279 -9.10 -10.06 20.38
CA GLU A 279 -9.21 -10.87 21.58
C GLU A 279 -8.06 -10.63 22.59
N LYS A 280 -6.88 -10.21 22.11
CA LYS A 280 -5.67 -10.12 22.91
C LYS A 280 -5.27 -8.71 23.32
N ILE A 281 -5.68 -7.68 22.59
CA ILE A 281 -5.39 -6.28 22.88
C ILE A 281 -6.69 -5.53 23.18
N SER A 282 -6.59 -4.46 23.98
CA SER A 282 -7.77 -3.66 24.32
C SER A 282 -8.22 -2.80 23.14
N ASP A 283 -9.49 -2.39 23.14
CA ASP A 283 -10.06 -1.48 22.14
C ASP A 283 -9.26 -0.17 22.04
N ASN A 284 -8.77 0.36 23.16
CA ASN A 284 -7.94 1.57 23.17
C ASN A 284 -6.58 1.36 22.46
N GLU A 285 -5.95 0.20 22.65
CA GLU A 285 -4.70 -0.14 21.98
C GLU A 285 -4.94 -0.39 20.48
N LEU A 286 -6.05 -1.05 20.12
CA LEU A 286 -6.42 -1.25 18.73
C LEU A 286 -6.66 0.09 18.02
N ASN A 287 -7.42 0.98 18.63
CA ASN A 287 -7.67 2.33 18.09
C ASN A 287 -6.36 3.13 17.96
N HIS A 288 -5.48 3.04 18.96
CA HIS A 288 -4.17 3.68 18.89
C HIS A 288 -3.29 3.08 17.77
N PHE A 289 -3.41 1.77 17.51
CA PHE A 289 -2.72 1.13 16.40
C PHE A 289 -3.24 1.62 15.03
N VAL A 290 -4.56 1.73 14.88
CA VAL A 290 -5.19 2.33 13.69
C VAL A 290 -4.67 3.75 13.46
N GLU A 291 -4.67 4.58 14.51
CA GLU A 291 -4.13 5.94 14.44
C GLU A 291 -2.66 5.98 14.05
N LYS A 292 -1.84 5.04 14.55
CA LYS A 292 -0.43 4.93 14.14
C LYS A 292 -0.29 4.56 12.67
N ILE A 293 -1.08 3.61 12.18
CA ILE A 293 -1.11 3.25 10.76
C ILE A 293 -1.48 4.47 9.90
N LYS A 294 -2.48 5.24 10.29
CA LYS A 294 -2.94 6.42 9.56
C LYS A 294 -1.92 7.56 9.53
N ASN A 295 -1.31 7.85 10.67
CA ASN A 295 -0.45 9.02 10.85
C ASN A 295 1.04 8.75 10.54
N ASP A 296 1.45 7.51 10.29
CA ASP A 296 2.83 7.21 9.88
C ASP A 296 3.06 7.69 8.45
N ASN A 297 4.00 8.59 8.27
CA ASN A 297 4.36 9.14 6.95
C ASN A 297 5.27 8.23 6.14
N ARG A 298 5.74 7.11 6.72
CA ARG A 298 6.56 6.12 6.02
C ARG A 298 5.71 5.25 5.12
N ILE A 299 6.27 4.85 3.99
CA ILE A 299 5.70 3.79 3.17
C ILE A 299 6.03 2.46 3.86
N ILE A 300 5.01 1.71 4.24
CA ILE A 300 5.16 0.41 4.89
C ILE A 300 5.36 -0.65 3.81
N THR A 301 6.45 -1.39 3.89
CA THR A 301 6.87 -2.36 2.86
C THR A 301 6.94 -3.81 3.37
N SER A 302 6.85 -4.02 4.68
CA SER A 302 7.09 -5.33 5.28
C SER A 302 6.27 -5.62 6.54
N PRO A 303 6.03 -6.91 6.85
CA PRO A 303 5.42 -7.33 8.11
C PRO A 303 6.17 -6.86 9.35
N LYS A 304 7.51 -6.76 9.27
CA LYS A 304 8.35 -6.28 10.37
C LYS A 304 8.03 -4.83 10.76
N GLU A 305 7.80 -3.96 9.77
CA GLU A 305 7.44 -2.56 10.04
C GLU A 305 6.06 -2.46 10.71
N MET A 306 5.13 -3.36 10.38
CA MET A 306 3.85 -3.47 11.10
C MET A 306 4.04 -3.92 12.55
N ASP A 307 4.95 -4.88 12.80
CA ASP A 307 5.30 -5.29 14.16
C ASP A 307 5.97 -4.16 14.96
N GLU A 308 6.77 -3.31 14.32
CA GLU A 308 7.36 -2.11 14.96
C GLU A 308 6.28 -1.10 15.39
N LEU A 309 5.26 -0.87 14.54
CA LEU A 309 4.13 -0.01 14.88
C LEU A 309 3.33 -0.58 16.05
N LEU A 310 2.97 -1.86 15.98
CA LEU A 310 2.22 -2.53 17.04
C LEU A 310 3.02 -2.57 18.34
N SER A 311 4.33 -2.86 18.27
CA SER A 311 5.22 -2.84 19.44
C SER A 311 5.27 -1.48 20.12
N THR A 312 5.21 -0.39 19.35
CA THR A 312 5.16 0.98 19.90
C THR A 312 3.88 1.22 20.69
N VAL A 313 2.76 0.71 20.21
CA VAL A 313 1.46 0.84 20.87
C VAL A 313 1.38 0.04 22.16
N LEU A 314 1.83 -1.23 22.07
CA LEU A 314 1.79 -2.16 23.21
C LEU A 314 2.91 -1.94 24.24
N GLN A 315 3.89 -1.07 23.94
CA GLN A 315 5.09 -0.83 24.73
C GLN A 315 5.87 -2.14 25.02
N ALA A 316 5.74 -3.11 24.11
CA ALA A 316 6.38 -4.42 24.19
C ALA A 316 6.76 -4.88 22.78
N GLN A 317 7.90 -5.57 22.64
CA GLN A 317 8.26 -6.11 21.32
C GLN A 317 7.35 -7.28 20.93
N VAL A 318 6.72 -7.18 19.78
CA VAL A 318 5.90 -8.24 19.19
C VAL A 318 6.45 -8.68 17.83
N LEU A 319 6.12 -9.89 17.42
CA LEU A 319 6.55 -10.50 16.15
C LEU A 319 5.35 -11.12 15.42
N PHE A 320 4.17 -10.54 15.56
CA PHE A 320 2.92 -11.14 15.10
C PHE A 320 2.81 -11.21 13.58
N PHE A 321 3.11 -10.11 12.89
CA PHE A 321 3.05 -10.06 11.43
C PHE A 321 4.21 -10.82 10.79
N GLU A 322 5.43 -10.67 11.32
CA GLU A 322 6.62 -11.39 10.83
C GLU A 322 6.45 -12.91 10.97
N MET A 323 5.99 -13.38 12.12
CA MET A 323 5.79 -14.80 12.40
C MET A 323 4.71 -15.43 11.50
N ASN A 324 3.68 -14.67 11.15
CA ASN A 324 2.61 -15.13 10.28
C ASN A 324 2.94 -15.04 8.78
N GLN A 325 4.10 -14.50 8.39
CA GLN A 325 4.41 -14.25 6.97
C GLN A 325 4.34 -15.51 6.10
N HIS A 326 4.88 -16.63 6.55
CA HIS A 326 5.02 -17.85 5.76
C HIS A 326 4.10 -18.99 6.20
N GLU A 327 3.32 -18.79 7.25
CA GLU A 327 2.48 -19.84 7.82
C GLU A 327 1.06 -19.78 7.25
N ASN A 328 0.50 -20.95 6.98
CA ASN A 328 -0.92 -21.10 6.64
C ASN A 328 -1.79 -21.22 7.91
N THR A 329 -1.19 -21.71 9.01
CA THR A 329 -1.83 -21.80 10.32
C THR A 329 -1.52 -20.53 11.09
N LEU A 330 -2.55 -19.94 11.71
CA LEU A 330 -2.39 -18.74 12.51
C LEU A 330 -1.42 -18.98 13.69
N ILE A 331 -0.41 -18.15 13.77
CA ILE A 331 0.45 -18.04 14.94
C ILE A 331 -0.14 -16.95 15.85
N PRO A 332 -0.40 -17.24 17.12
CA PRO A 332 -1.00 -16.26 18.03
C PRO A 332 -0.09 -15.05 18.27
N LEU A 333 -0.65 -13.99 18.83
CA LEU A 333 0.12 -12.81 19.23
C LEU A 333 1.11 -13.18 20.32
N MET A 334 2.39 -13.07 20.03
CA MET A 334 3.49 -13.39 20.94
C MET A 334 4.34 -12.17 21.20
N TYR A 335 4.85 -12.12 22.42
CA TYR A 335 5.74 -11.07 22.85
C TYR A 335 7.19 -11.58 22.88
N LYS A 336 8.12 -10.76 22.41
CA LYS A 336 9.54 -11.03 22.58
C LYS A 336 9.91 -10.77 24.04
N ASP A 337 10.59 -11.71 24.66
CA ASP A 337 11.11 -11.52 26.01
C ASP A 337 12.22 -10.46 26.00
N SER A 338 12.09 -9.46 26.86
CA SER A 338 13.06 -8.36 26.96
C SER A 338 14.26 -8.69 27.85
N ARG A 339 14.21 -9.82 28.53
CA ARG A 339 15.31 -10.26 29.40
C ARG A 339 16.53 -10.68 28.59
N GLU A 340 17.72 -10.46 29.13
CA GLU A 340 18.95 -10.93 28.50
C GLU A 340 19.07 -12.45 28.64
N LEU A 341 19.32 -13.14 27.54
CA LEU A 341 19.63 -14.57 27.54
C LEU A 341 21.15 -14.76 27.72
N MET A 342 21.53 -15.41 28.81
CA MET A 342 22.91 -15.78 29.09
C MET A 342 23.07 -17.30 29.05
N ILE A 343 24.03 -17.80 28.27
CA ILE A 343 24.40 -19.21 28.21
C ILE A 343 25.89 -19.32 28.53
N ASP A 344 26.24 -20.11 29.53
CA ASP A 344 27.63 -20.27 29.99
C ASP A 344 28.39 -18.97 30.25
N SER A 345 27.72 -17.92 30.70
CA SER A 345 28.22 -16.56 30.98
C SER A 345 28.32 -15.62 29.73
N ASP A 346 27.99 -16.08 28.57
CA ASP A 346 27.94 -15.25 27.35
C ASP A 346 26.52 -14.75 27.09
N ILE A 347 26.39 -13.48 26.62
CA ILE A 347 25.11 -12.88 26.30
C ILE A 347 24.78 -13.18 24.82
N HIS A 348 23.64 -13.82 24.58
CA HIS A 348 23.16 -14.20 23.26
C HIS A 348 22.00 -13.33 22.82
N LYS A 349 22.28 -12.22 22.11
CA LYS A 349 21.26 -11.31 21.56
C LYS A 349 20.65 -11.80 20.24
N ASP A 350 21.30 -12.74 19.61
CA ASP A 350 20.93 -13.36 18.32
C ASP A 350 19.93 -14.50 18.50
N ILE A 351 19.78 -15.04 19.71
CA ILE A 351 18.81 -16.08 20.03
C ILE A 351 17.49 -15.45 20.47
N ARG A 352 16.42 -15.73 19.75
CA ARG A 352 15.10 -15.20 20.08
C ARG A 352 14.47 -15.96 21.25
N VAL A 353 13.98 -15.21 22.23
CA VAL A 353 13.15 -15.71 23.31
C VAL A 353 11.78 -15.05 23.19
N ILE A 354 10.73 -15.86 23.18
CA ILE A 354 9.35 -15.40 23.08
C ILE A 354 8.51 -15.99 24.19
N PHE A 355 7.42 -15.30 24.55
CA PHE A 355 6.44 -15.87 25.46
C PHE A 355 5.03 -15.79 24.84
N ASP A 356 4.27 -16.87 25.10
CA ASP A 356 2.90 -17.05 24.71
C ASP A 356 2.11 -17.44 25.96
N ASP A 357 1.23 -16.58 26.40
CA ASP A 357 0.51 -16.65 27.66
C ASP A 357 1.45 -16.86 28.87
N GLU A 358 1.57 -18.07 29.37
CA GLU A 358 2.42 -18.39 30.53
C GLU A 358 3.71 -19.15 30.18
N LYS A 359 3.95 -19.42 28.87
CA LYS A 359 5.06 -20.25 28.42
C LYS A 359 6.12 -19.43 27.70
N ILE A 360 7.36 -19.74 28.01
CA ILE A 360 8.55 -19.16 27.42
C ILE A 360 9.14 -20.16 26.44
N TYR A 361 9.47 -19.70 25.26
CA TYR A 361 10.09 -20.51 24.21
C TYR A 361 11.40 -19.86 23.76
N ILE A 362 12.41 -20.68 23.50
CA ILE A 362 13.71 -20.27 22.96
C ILE A 362 13.88 -20.84 21.57
N GLU A 363 14.41 -20.06 20.64
CA GLU A 363 14.75 -20.51 19.30
C GLU A 363 15.74 -21.68 19.37
N PHE A 364 15.30 -22.86 18.89
CA PHE A 364 15.91 -24.13 19.29
C PHE A 364 17.27 -24.40 18.65
N ILE A 365 17.42 -24.12 17.35
CA ILE A 365 18.68 -24.41 16.63
C ILE A 365 19.84 -23.54 17.14
N PRO A 366 19.69 -22.20 17.21
CA PRO A 366 20.73 -21.34 17.77
C PRO A 366 21.05 -21.69 19.24
N PHE A 367 20.02 -22.04 20.02
CA PHE A 367 20.24 -22.52 21.42
C PHE A 367 21.12 -23.76 21.46
N LEU A 368 20.82 -24.80 20.65
CA LEU A 368 21.62 -26.02 20.60
C LEU A 368 23.09 -25.73 20.23
N GLN A 369 23.29 -24.85 19.27
CA GLN A 369 24.63 -24.40 18.83
C GLN A 369 25.37 -23.67 19.97
N ALA A 370 24.67 -22.82 20.73
CA ALA A 370 25.23 -22.09 21.85
C ALA A 370 25.69 -23.03 23.02
N ILE A 371 25.01 -24.16 23.20
CA ILE A 371 25.44 -25.21 24.13
C ILE A 371 26.31 -26.29 23.47
N GLU A 372 26.96 -25.92 22.34
CA GLU A 372 28.00 -26.70 21.64
C GLU A 372 27.52 -28.00 20.99
N TYR A 373 26.25 -28.12 20.59
CA TYR A 373 25.81 -29.22 19.76
C TYR A 373 26.05 -28.90 18.28
N GLU A 374 26.52 -29.86 17.51
CA GLU A 374 26.48 -29.86 16.07
C GLU A 374 25.07 -30.21 15.62
N VAL A 375 24.42 -29.31 14.84
CA VAL A 375 23.02 -29.44 14.46
C VAL A 375 22.87 -29.65 12.98
N SER A 376 22.06 -30.62 12.57
CA SER A 376 21.64 -30.81 11.17
C SER A 376 20.14 -31.05 11.09
N ILE A 377 19.52 -30.50 10.03
CA ILE A 377 18.09 -30.67 9.75
C ILE A 377 17.95 -31.59 8.53
N LYS A 378 17.17 -32.65 8.68
CA LYS A 378 16.88 -33.57 7.58
C LYS A 378 15.64 -33.13 6.77
N GLU A 379 15.46 -33.70 5.58
CA GLU A 379 14.33 -33.38 4.68
C GLU A 379 12.94 -33.57 5.35
N ASN A 380 12.83 -34.53 6.29
CA ASN A 380 11.61 -34.78 7.06
C ASN A 380 11.41 -33.84 8.26
N ARG A 381 12.16 -32.74 8.34
CA ARG A 381 12.19 -31.78 9.45
C ARG A 381 12.69 -32.36 10.79
N GLU A 382 13.28 -33.55 10.78
CA GLU A 382 13.97 -34.12 11.92
C GLU A 382 15.21 -33.27 12.25
N ILE A 383 15.39 -32.87 13.51
CA ILE A 383 16.55 -32.13 13.98
C ILE A 383 17.48 -33.12 14.65
N ALA A 384 18.63 -33.35 14.06
CA ALA A 384 19.69 -34.12 14.70
C ALA A 384 20.68 -33.18 15.38
N ALA A 385 20.99 -33.45 16.68
CA ALA A 385 21.91 -32.66 17.48
C ALA A 385 22.92 -33.61 18.15
N GLU A 386 24.22 -33.36 17.94
CA GLU A 386 25.30 -34.23 18.39
C GLU A 386 26.34 -33.45 19.20
N LYS A 387 26.72 -33.99 20.38
CA LYS A 387 27.81 -33.47 21.22
C LYS A 387 28.59 -34.65 21.81
N GLY A 388 29.76 -34.93 21.27
CA GLY A 388 30.57 -36.06 21.68
C GLY A 388 29.85 -37.40 21.42
N VAL A 389 29.53 -38.11 22.50
CA VAL A 389 28.81 -39.41 22.43
C VAL A 389 27.29 -39.28 22.55
N ILE A 390 26.81 -38.08 22.75
CA ILE A 390 25.40 -37.79 22.93
C ILE A 390 24.80 -37.44 21.59
N GLN A 391 23.76 -38.19 21.19
CA GLN A 391 23.03 -37.95 19.94
C GLN A 391 21.55 -37.84 20.21
N TYR A 392 20.96 -36.66 19.86
CA TYR A 392 19.53 -36.43 19.89
C TYR A 392 18.96 -36.40 18.48
N TYR A 393 17.72 -36.93 18.36
CA TYR A 393 16.88 -36.75 17.17
C TYR A 393 15.54 -36.24 17.66
N PHE A 394 15.21 -35.01 17.32
CA PHE A 394 13.96 -34.36 17.68
C PHE A 394 13.00 -34.31 16.48
N TYR A 395 11.71 -34.47 16.78
CA TYR A 395 10.63 -34.46 15.81
C TYR A 395 9.68 -33.31 16.19
N PRO A 396 9.82 -32.11 15.60
CA PRO A 396 9.14 -30.88 16.07
C PRO A 396 7.62 -30.96 16.19
N GLU A 397 6.96 -31.84 15.46
CA GLU A 397 5.50 -31.99 15.51
C GLU A 397 5.04 -33.19 16.33
N GLU A 398 5.97 -33.90 16.98
CA GLU A 398 5.69 -35.12 17.70
C GLU A 398 6.03 -35.01 19.17
N LYS A 399 5.34 -35.79 20.03
CA LYS A 399 5.62 -35.87 21.48
C LYS A 399 6.73 -36.86 21.77
N ARG A 400 7.72 -36.98 20.90
CA ARG A 400 8.85 -37.93 21.08
C ARG A 400 10.16 -37.34 20.61
N PHE A 401 11.21 -37.87 21.17
CA PHE A 401 12.60 -37.71 20.71
C PHE A 401 13.36 -39.01 20.86
N MET A 402 14.54 -39.09 20.26
CA MET A 402 15.47 -40.19 20.46
C MET A 402 16.75 -39.64 21.13
N LEU A 403 17.29 -40.37 22.07
CA LEU A 403 18.58 -40.10 22.69
C LEU A 403 19.42 -41.39 22.61
N ASN A 404 20.56 -41.35 21.93
CA ASN A 404 21.48 -42.50 21.77
C ASN A 404 20.75 -43.76 21.29
N ASN A 405 19.88 -43.62 20.25
CA ASN A 405 19.03 -44.67 19.67
C ASN A 405 17.92 -45.22 20.59
N GLN A 406 17.70 -44.65 21.77
CA GLN A 406 16.57 -44.98 22.63
C GLN A 406 15.43 -43.97 22.41
N ARG A 407 14.18 -44.47 22.33
CA ARG A 407 13.00 -43.64 22.15
C ARG A 407 12.47 -43.17 23.49
N TYR A 408 12.18 -41.87 23.59
CA TYR A 408 11.54 -41.25 24.71
C TYR A 408 10.23 -40.59 24.27
N GLN A 409 9.22 -40.69 25.12
CA GLN A 409 7.94 -40.04 24.89
C GLN A 409 7.69 -39.00 25.98
N MET A 410 7.18 -37.83 25.55
CA MET A 410 6.84 -36.73 26.46
C MET A 410 5.31 -36.60 26.59
N THR A 411 4.88 -36.00 27.70
CA THR A 411 3.44 -35.75 27.94
C THR A 411 2.85 -34.75 26.95
N HIS A 412 3.63 -33.76 26.52
CA HIS A 412 3.28 -32.79 25.51
C HIS A 412 4.46 -32.59 24.54
N ASN A 413 4.24 -31.95 23.40
CA ASN A 413 5.32 -31.61 22.50
C ASN A 413 6.02 -30.34 23.00
N PRO A 414 7.32 -30.40 23.38
CA PRO A 414 8.03 -29.23 23.85
C PRO A 414 8.58 -28.34 22.74
N ILE A 415 8.57 -28.83 21.51
CA ILE A 415 9.11 -28.11 20.34
C ILE A 415 7.94 -27.70 19.48
N ARG A 416 7.79 -26.40 19.26
CA ARG A 416 6.80 -25.81 18.36
C ARG A 416 7.50 -25.16 17.18
N LEU A 417 6.84 -25.17 16.03
CA LEU A 417 7.29 -24.44 14.85
C LEU A 417 6.57 -23.09 14.80
N PHE A 418 7.32 -22.01 14.87
CA PHE A 418 6.82 -20.67 14.63
C PHE A 418 7.54 -20.08 13.42
N ASN A 419 6.79 -19.71 12.39
CA ASN A 419 7.34 -19.24 11.11
C ASN A 419 8.41 -20.21 10.54
N LYS A 420 8.16 -21.54 10.59
CA LYS A 420 9.07 -22.63 10.18
C LYS A 420 10.31 -22.81 11.05
N TYR A 421 10.56 -21.94 12.02
CA TYR A 421 11.67 -22.10 12.97
C TYR A 421 11.22 -22.91 14.18
N PRO A 422 12.01 -23.90 14.61
CA PRO A 422 11.72 -24.66 15.82
C PRO A 422 12.06 -23.83 17.07
N TYR A 423 11.15 -23.81 18.01
CA TYR A 423 11.32 -23.24 19.35
C TYR A 423 11.08 -24.30 20.40
N ILE A 424 11.87 -24.29 21.46
CA ILE A 424 11.75 -25.22 22.59
C ILE A 424 11.21 -24.49 23.82
N GLU A 425 10.31 -25.11 24.55
CA GLU A 425 9.78 -24.61 25.82
C GLU A 425 10.87 -24.58 26.90
N LEU A 426 11.08 -23.42 27.53
CA LEU A 426 12.17 -23.18 28.45
C LEU A 426 12.19 -24.17 29.63
N ASN A 427 11.01 -24.55 30.13
CA ASN A 427 10.87 -25.42 31.31
C ASN A 427 11.23 -26.89 31.07
N VAL A 428 11.60 -27.29 29.87
CA VAL A 428 12.04 -28.65 29.56
C VAL A 428 13.53 -28.73 29.23
N ILE A 429 14.20 -27.59 29.07
CA ILE A 429 15.61 -27.52 28.66
C ILE A 429 16.51 -28.19 29.74
N ASP A 430 16.28 -27.92 30.99
CA ASP A 430 17.01 -28.50 32.13
C ASP A 430 16.93 -30.03 32.12
N LYS A 431 15.79 -30.58 31.78
CA LYS A 431 15.54 -32.03 31.75
C LYS A 431 16.18 -32.73 30.56
N LEU A 432 16.27 -32.03 29.44
CA LEU A 432 16.77 -32.61 28.19
C LEU A 432 18.30 -32.52 28.09
N PHE A 433 18.91 -31.42 28.52
CA PHE A 433 20.30 -31.12 28.20
C PHE A 433 21.22 -31.10 29.41
N ASN A 434 20.73 -31.52 30.58
CA ASN A 434 21.49 -31.51 31.84
C ASN A 434 22.13 -30.14 32.15
N VAL A 435 21.39 -29.10 31.94
CA VAL A 435 21.73 -27.70 32.24
C VAL A 435 20.85 -27.16 33.35
N THR A 436 21.27 -26.09 33.99
CA THR A 436 20.46 -25.38 34.99
C THR A 436 19.90 -24.12 34.40
N VAL A 437 18.59 -23.94 34.50
CA VAL A 437 17.89 -22.73 34.03
C VAL A 437 17.50 -21.89 35.25
N VAL A 438 18.00 -20.65 35.30
CA VAL A 438 17.65 -19.67 36.33
C VAL A 438 17.00 -18.46 35.65
N GLN A 439 15.85 -18.05 36.17
CA GLN A 439 15.12 -16.89 35.66
C GLN A 439 15.06 -15.79 36.71
N THR A 440 15.39 -14.59 36.31
CA THR A 440 15.23 -13.36 37.11
C THR A 440 14.34 -12.37 36.35
N GLU A 441 14.07 -11.20 36.93
CA GLU A 441 13.35 -10.11 36.22
C GLU A 441 14.13 -9.55 35.04
N LYS A 442 15.44 -9.70 34.97
CA LYS A 442 16.31 -9.09 33.97
C LYS A 442 16.98 -10.09 33.03
N GLU A 443 17.14 -11.33 33.46
CA GLU A 443 17.97 -12.32 32.79
C GLU A 443 17.34 -13.71 32.80
N ILE A 444 17.62 -14.47 31.77
CA ILE A 444 17.44 -15.91 31.67
C ILE A 444 18.85 -16.52 31.58
N VAL A 445 19.27 -17.26 32.60
CA VAL A 445 20.62 -17.83 32.67
C VAL A 445 20.54 -19.34 32.52
N ILE A 446 21.28 -19.88 31.55
CA ILE A 446 21.42 -21.32 31.29
C ILE A 446 22.90 -21.70 31.51
N LYS A 447 23.16 -22.67 32.42
CA LYS A 447 24.52 -23.13 32.81
C LYS A 447 24.64 -24.63 32.73
#